data_92e4d29bbaa2b8f4cab5969413dff625
#
_entry.id   92e4d29bbaa2b8f4cab5969413dff625
#
_cell.length_a   1.000
_cell.length_b   1.000
_cell.length_c   1.000
_cell.angle_alpha   90.00
_cell.angle_beta   90.00
_cell.angle_gamma   90.00
#
_symmetry.space_group_name_H-M   'P 1'
#
loop_
_entity.id
_entity.type
_entity.pdbx_description
1 polymer ?
#
loop_
_entity_poly.entity_id
_entity_poly.type
_entity_poly.pdbx_seq_one_letter_code
_entity_poly.pdbx_strand_id
1 'polypeptide(L)'
;MNRAILVTSCVGAFAMFLLAGCCQQCAESPTTVEDSLEPVQGALAIDPIGEVAAQDGDWGNIKGRVVWGPKDIPPQPTIDKVKENADKNHCLSKGDILDEKWVVDKKSRGLKWTIVWLMNDDPKNKAALPIHPKLKEIKELKVYVDQPVCAFVPHALAMREGQILVAKNSSPVSHNIKYTGAKNQNNFTVPAGGQIEIKELVAERLPMTIECGIHPWMNGRVGIFAHPYFAVTDENGNFEIKNAPAGKYRLVVYNNFYNGGAAGRNGQEINIPAGGTLDLKEIAFDPPKE
;
A
#
# COMPACT_ATOMS: atom_id res chain seq x y z
N MET A 1 35.00 1.85 -47.23
CA MET A 1 34.54 0.60 -47.88
C MET A 1 33.09 0.39 -47.56
N ASN A 2 32.25 0.66 -48.57
CA ASN A 2 30.76 0.57 -48.50
C ASN A 2 30.28 -0.88 -48.48
N ARG A 3 29.24 -1.15 -47.70
CA ARG A 3 28.25 -2.14 -48.10
C ARG A 3 26.88 -1.74 -47.58
N ALA A 4 26.07 -1.25 -48.51
CA ALA A 4 24.62 -1.15 -48.43
C ALA A 4 24.02 -2.54 -48.66
N ILE A 5 22.96 -2.89 -47.98
CA ILE A 5 22.06 -4.00 -48.32
C ILE A 5 20.65 -3.50 -48.38
N LEU A 6 20.04 -3.84 -49.47
CA LEU A 6 18.82 -3.46 -50.10
C LEU A 6 17.56 -3.91 -49.33
N VAL A 7 16.55 -3.06 -49.41
CA VAL A 7 15.11 -3.31 -49.15
C VAL A 7 14.52 -4.14 -50.28
N THR A 8 13.70 -5.13 -49.95
CA THR A 8 12.80 -5.73 -50.95
C THR A 8 11.37 -5.75 -50.41
N SER A 9 10.57 -4.96 -51.06
CA SER A 9 9.12 -4.86 -50.95
C SER A 9 8.49 -6.03 -51.72
N CYS A 10 7.47 -6.68 -51.17
CA CYS A 10 6.54 -7.53 -51.91
C CYS A 10 5.11 -7.11 -51.63
N VAL A 11 4.53 -6.45 -52.62
CA VAL A 11 3.11 -6.21 -52.80
C VAL A 11 2.52 -7.43 -53.55
N GLY A 12 1.44 -7.98 -53.05
CA GLY A 12 0.66 -9.02 -53.69
C GLY A 12 -0.83 -8.80 -53.52
N ALA A 13 -1.45 -8.22 -54.55
CA ALA A 13 -2.90 -8.16 -54.71
C ALA A 13 -3.35 -9.34 -55.55
N PHE A 14 -4.55 -9.83 -55.30
CA PHE A 14 -5.45 -10.58 -56.23
C PHE A 14 -6.46 -11.35 -55.40
N ALA A 15 -7.70 -11.54 -55.66
CA ALA A 15 -8.68 -11.11 -56.69
C ALA A 15 -10.05 -11.63 -56.21
N MET A 16 -11.02 -10.92 -56.59
CA MET A 16 -12.46 -11.14 -56.44
C MET A 16 -12.92 -12.38 -57.22
N PHE A 17 -13.78 -13.24 -56.66
CA PHE A 17 -14.64 -14.12 -57.42
C PHE A 17 -16.07 -14.07 -56.92
N LEU A 18 -16.94 -13.50 -57.73
CA LEU A 18 -18.39 -13.60 -57.71
C LEU A 18 -18.80 -14.90 -58.38
N LEU A 19 -19.70 -15.67 -57.81
CA LEU A 19 -20.54 -16.58 -58.51
C LEU A 19 -21.96 -16.57 -57.92
N ALA A 20 -22.88 -16.07 -58.73
CA ALA A 20 -24.30 -16.16 -58.52
C ALA A 20 -24.80 -17.55 -58.93
N GLY A 21 -25.69 -18.12 -58.16
CA GLY A 21 -26.42 -19.35 -58.55
C GLY A 21 -27.82 -19.31 -57.95
N CYS A 22 -28.76 -18.98 -58.83
CA CYS A 22 -30.22 -19.04 -58.67
C CYS A 22 -30.68 -20.49 -58.62
N CYS A 23 -31.55 -20.90 -57.74
CA CYS A 23 -32.54 -21.92 -58.04
C CYS A 23 -33.82 -21.73 -57.24
N GLN A 24 -34.89 -21.94 -57.90
CA GLN A 24 -36.26 -21.51 -57.74
C GLN A 24 -37.11 -22.56 -57.03
N GLN A 25 -38.06 -22.06 -56.23
CA GLN A 25 -39.42 -22.60 -55.95
C GLN A 25 -39.59 -24.08 -55.54
N CYS A 26 -40.12 -24.27 -54.32
CA CYS A 26 -41.37 -25.06 -54.14
C CYS A 26 -42.16 -24.46 -53.01
N ALA A 27 -43.38 -24.07 -53.31
CA ALA A 27 -44.38 -23.63 -52.36
C ALA A 27 -45.16 -24.82 -51.86
N GLU A 28 -45.38 -24.96 -50.58
CA GLU A 28 -46.56 -25.66 -50.02
C GLU A 28 -46.95 -24.97 -48.71
N SER A 29 -48.15 -24.47 -48.62
CA SER A 29 -48.84 -23.94 -47.46
C SER A 29 -49.91 -24.94 -47.00
N PRO A 30 -50.69 -24.67 -45.98
CA PRO A 30 -50.34 -24.62 -44.55
C PRO A 30 -51.18 -25.64 -43.75
N THR A 31 -50.77 -26.04 -42.64
CA THR A 31 -51.63 -26.60 -41.58
C THR A 31 -51.47 -25.84 -40.31
N THR A 32 -52.50 -25.07 -40.00
CA THR A 32 -52.66 -24.38 -38.70
C THR A 32 -52.89 -25.43 -37.63
N VAL A 33 -51.96 -25.49 -36.67
CA VAL A 33 -52.22 -26.07 -35.34
C VAL A 33 -52.10 -24.92 -34.38
N GLU A 34 -53.20 -24.44 -33.92
CA GLU A 34 -53.32 -23.58 -32.72
C GLU A 34 -52.95 -24.45 -31.54
N ASP A 35 -51.72 -24.31 -31.04
CA ASP A 35 -51.34 -24.83 -29.75
C ASP A 35 -51.24 -23.65 -28.78
N SER A 36 -52.20 -23.58 -27.89
CA SER A 36 -52.32 -22.59 -26.83
C SER A 36 -51.22 -22.82 -25.80
N LEU A 37 -50.09 -22.13 -25.96
CA LEU A 37 -49.11 -22.00 -24.89
C LEU A 37 -49.45 -20.80 -24.03
N GLU A 38 -50.02 -21.08 -22.87
CA GLU A 38 -50.13 -20.12 -21.78
C GLU A 38 -48.72 -19.61 -21.43
N PRO A 39 -48.52 -18.30 -21.15
CA PRO A 39 -47.25 -17.80 -20.71
C PRO A 39 -46.91 -18.34 -19.34
N VAL A 40 -45.87 -19.13 -19.22
CA VAL A 40 -45.26 -19.49 -17.92
C VAL A 40 -44.67 -18.19 -17.35
N GLN A 41 -45.48 -17.55 -16.48
CA GLN A 41 -45.04 -16.51 -15.60
C GLN A 41 -44.15 -17.16 -14.53
N GLY A 42 -42.85 -17.06 -14.69
CA GLY A 42 -41.87 -17.61 -13.76
C GLY A 42 -40.44 -17.29 -14.18
N ALA A 43 -40.21 -16.07 -14.71
CA ALA A 43 -38.87 -15.53 -14.72
C ALA A 43 -38.53 -15.23 -13.25
N LEU A 44 -37.77 -16.15 -12.62
CA LEU A 44 -37.07 -15.83 -11.39
C LEU A 44 -36.18 -14.61 -11.73
N ALA A 45 -36.62 -13.43 -11.28
CA ALA A 45 -35.75 -12.29 -11.17
C ALA A 45 -34.61 -12.73 -10.27
N ILE A 46 -33.44 -12.94 -10.85
CA ILE A 46 -32.20 -13.01 -10.09
C ILE A 46 -32.04 -11.59 -9.56
N ASP A 47 -32.49 -11.35 -8.32
CA ASP A 47 -32.15 -10.15 -7.61
C ASP A 47 -30.63 -10.01 -7.69
N PRO A 48 -30.10 -8.87 -8.16
CA PRO A 48 -28.66 -8.62 -8.04
C PRO A 48 -28.35 -8.83 -6.57
N ILE A 49 -27.32 -9.65 -6.28
CA ILE A 49 -26.86 -9.94 -4.92
C ILE A 49 -26.77 -8.58 -4.23
N GLY A 50 -27.78 -8.27 -3.46
CA GLY A 50 -27.86 -7.01 -2.76
C GLY A 50 -26.66 -6.92 -1.86
N GLU A 51 -25.83 -5.91 -2.09
CA GLU A 51 -24.73 -5.57 -1.18
C GLU A 51 -25.40 -5.34 0.18
N VAL A 52 -25.27 -6.34 1.09
CA VAL A 52 -25.82 -6.23 2.44
C VAL A 52 -25.16 -5.01 3.06
N ALA A 53 -25.93 -3.95 3.26
CA ALA A 53 -25.42 -2.74 3.90
C ALA A 53 -24.95 -3.14 5.29
N ALA A 54 -23.62 -3.08 5.51
CA ALA A 54 -23.01 -3.41 6.78
C ALA A 54 -23.61 -2.49 7.86
N GLN A 55 -24.17 -3.09 8.90
CA GLN A 55 -24.76 -2.36 10.02
C GLN A 55 -23.65 -1.77 10.90
N ASP A 56 -23.96 -0.73 11.69
CA ASP A 56 -22.98 -0.12 12.61
C ASP A 56 -22.38 -1.14 13.61
N GLY A 57 -23.06 -2.26 13.86
CA GLY A 57 -22.58 -3.37 14.70
C GLY A 57 -21.48 -4.25 14.06
N ASP A 58 -21.20 -4.11 12.77
CA ASP A 58 -20.21 -4.94 12.07
C ASP A 58 -18.79 -4.39 12.15
N TRP A 59 -18.61 -3.25 12.82
CA TRP A 59 -17.35 -2.51 12.86
C TRP A 59 -16.92 -2.21 14.29
N GLY A 60 -15.60 -2.15 14.50
CA GLY A 60 -15.01 -1.78 15.77
C GLY A 60 -13.73 -0.97 15.59
N ASN A 61 -13.12 -0.61 16.70
CA ASN A 61 -11.86 0.10 16.72
C ASN A 61 -10.77 -0.73 17.38
N ILE A 62 -9.53 -0.43 17.06
CA ILE A 62 -8.35 -1.03 17.68
C ILE A 62 -7.47 0.11 18.14
N LYS A 63 -6.96 0.05 19.35
CA LYS A 63 -5.92 0.93 19.84
C LYS A 63 -4.88 0.17 20.65
N GLY A 64 -3.71 0.71 20.78
CA GLY A 64 -2.64 0.13 21.58
C GLY A 64 -1.38 0.97 21.52
N ARG A 65 -0.35 0.46 22.15
CA ARG A 65 1.00 1.02 22.11
C ARG A 65 2.00 -0.05 21.72
N VAL A 66 2.92 0.28 20.82
CA VAL A 66 4.09 -0.56 20.57
C VAL A 66 5.23 -0.05 21.42
N VAL A 67 5.79 -0.92 22.24
CA VAL A 67 6.85 -0.58 23.19
C VAL A 67 8.08 -1.45 22.93
N TRP A 68 9.26 -0.89 23.17
CA TRP A 68 10.51 -1.63 23.11
C TRP A 68 10.54 -2.73 24.16
N GLY A 69 10.63 -4.00 23.71
CA GLY A 69 10.56 -5.19 24.58
C GLY A 69 11.83 -5.45 25.40
N PRO A 70 13.05 -5.42 24.82
CA PRO A 70 14.29 -5.69 25.56
C PRO A 70 14.50 -4.73 26.73
N LYS A 71 15.23 -5.20 27.78
CA LYS A 71 15.52 -4.40 28.99
C LYS A 71 16.19 -3.08 28.64
N ASP A 72 17.21 -3.13 27.81
CA ASP A 72 18.02 -1.96 27.47
C ASP A 72 17.48 -1.28 26.22
N ILE A 73 17.31 0.03 26.30
CA ILE A 73 16.93 0.86 25.15
C ILE A 73 18.19 1.14 24.35
N PRO A 74 18.20 0.87 23.02
CA PRO A 74 19.36 1.12 22.20
C PRO A 74 19.68 2.61 22.14
N PRO A 75 20.95 3.00 22.05
CA PRO A 75 21.30 4.39 21.78
C PRO A 75 20.81 4.78 20.38
N GLN A 76 20.55 6.06 20.19
CA GLN A 76 20.29 6.64 18.89
C GLN A 76 21.54 7.43 18.47
N PRO A 77 22.50 6.80 17.75
CA PRO A 77 23.77 7.44 17.42
C PRO A 77 23.61 8.52 16.35
N THR A 78 24.56 9.44 16.33
CA THR A 78 24.73 10.38 15.20
C THR A 78 25.29 9.66 13.98
N ILE A 79 24.93 10.15 12.79
CA ILE A 79 25.42 9.60 11.51
C ILE A 79 26.63 10.44 11.07
N ASP A 80 27.82 10.02 11.47
CA ASP A 80 29.07 10.78 11.21
C ASP A 80 29.42 10.95 9.73
N LYS A 81 28.99 10.03 8.86
CA LYS A 81 29.18 10.13 7.41
C LYS A 81 28.63 11.41 6.79
N VAL A 82 27.68 12.07 7.45
CA VAL A 82 27.13 13.37 7.01
C VAL A 82 28.24 14.43 6.97
N LYS A 83 29.19 14.39 7.92
CA LYS A 83 30.29 15.36 8.05
C LYS A 83 31.29 15.32 6.88
N GLU A 84 31.31 14.21 6.13
CA GLU A 84 32.18 14.00 4.97
C GLU A 84 31.50 14.37 3.64
N ASN A 85 30.18 14.59 3.65
CA ASN A 85 29.41 14.87 2.44
C ASN A 85 29.58 16.34 1.98
N ALA A 86 29.49 16.58 0.68
CA ALA A 86 29.57 17.92 0.08
C ALA A 86 28.47 18.86 0.60
N ASP A 87 27.27 18.32 0.88
CA ASP A 87 26.10 19.07 1.34
C ASP A 87 26.01 19.20 2.87
N LYS A 88 27.07 18.83 3.61
CA LYS A 88 27.11 18.81 5.08
C LYS A 88 26.63 20.11 5.74
N ASN A 89 26.97 21.25 5.18
CA ASN A 89 26.59 22.56 5.73
C ASN A 89 25.07 22.73 5.79
N HIS A 90 24.37 22.21 4.79
CA HIS A 90 22.91 22.18 4.79
C HIS A 90 22.39 21.04 5.66
N CYS A 91 22.88 19.81 5.45
CA CYS A 91 22.40 18.63 6.14
C CYS A 91 22.50 18.75 7.67
N LEU A 92 23.55 19.43 8.18
CA LEU A 92 23.78 19.68 9.61
C LEU A 92 23.23 21.03 10.09
N SER A 93 22.53 21.79 9.26
CA SER A 93 22.03 23.13 9.62
C SER A 93 21.03 23.16 10.77
N LYS A 94 20.41 22.02 11.10
CA LYS A 94 19.49 21.84 12.25
C LYS A 94 20.07 20.99 13.36
N GLY A 95 21.37 20.71 13.32
CA GLY A 95 22.07 19.81 14.25
C GLY A 95 22.45 18.48 13.61
N ASP A 96 22.96 17.58 14.43
CA ASP A 96 23.35 16.26 13.97
C ASP A 96 22.15 15.44 13.51
N ILE A 97 22.35 14.68 12.42
CA ILE A 97 21.35 13.70 11.96
C ILE A 97 21.54 12.43 12.78
N LEU A 98 20.45 11.97 13.39
CA LEU A 98 20.43 10.77 14.19
C LEU A 98 20.01 9.56 13.34
N ASP A 99 20.54 8.39 13.68
CA ASP A 99 20.05 7.13 13.12
C ASP A 99 18.63 6.86 13.62
N GLU A 100 17.69 6.73 12.70
CA GLU A 100 16.28 6.44 13.00
C GLU A 100 15.95 4.93 12.95
N LYS A 101 16.99 4.06 12.99
CA LYS A 101 16.78 2.60 13.04
C LYS A 101 15.84 2.23 14.19
N TRP A 102 16.07 2.77 15.38
CA TRP A 102 15.23 2.58 16.56
C TRP A 102 15.01 3.92 17.26
N VAL A 103 13.82 4.46 17.13
CA VAL A 103 13.42 5.69 17.84
C VAL A 103 12.54 5.31 19.00
N VAL A 104 13.15 5.16 20.17
CA VAL A 104 12.52 4.70 21.40
C VAL A 104 12.48 5.82 22.42
N ASP A 105 11.29 6.19 22.90
CA ASP A 105 11.16 7.13 24.00
C ASP A 105 11.70 6.51 25.30
N LYS A 106 12.61 7.22 25.96
CA LYS A 106 13.32 6.70 27.13
C LYS A 106 12.44 6.51 28.39
N LYS A 107 11.32 7.23 28.48
CA LYS A 107 10.41 7.18 29.63
C LYS A 107 9.28 6.18 29.41
N SER A 108 8.58 6.33 28.31
CA SER A 108 7.42 5.50 27.98
C SER A 108 7.79 4.19 27.30
N ARG A 109 9.04 4.06 26.83
CA ARG A 109 9.53 2.95 25.98
C ARG A 109 8.79 2.82 24.65
N GLY A 110 7.97 3.81 24.28
CA GLY A 110 7.23 3.83 23.04
C GLY A 110 8.15 3.76 21.83
N LEU A 111 7.83 2.90 20.88
CA LEU A 111 8.58 2.71 19.63
C LEU A 111 7.91 3.49 18.52
N LYS A 112 8.53 4.59 18.09
CA LYS A 112 8.07 5.44 16.98
C LYS A 112 8.29 4.78 15.63
N TRP A 113 7.60 5.24 14.62
CA TRP A 113 7.73 4.80 13.22
C TRP A 113 7.37 3.34 12.97
N THR A 114 6.62 2.72 13.86
CA THR A 114 6.11 1.37 13.68
C THR A 114 4.85 1.40 12.83
N ILE A 115 4.84 0.67 11.74
CA ILE A 115 3.66 0.51 10.88
C ILE A 115 2.86 -0.68 11.39
N VAL A 116 1.58 -0.46 11.66
CA VAL A 116 0.65 -1.47 12.18
C VAL A 116 -0.50 -1.62 11.19
N TRP A 117 -0.88 -2.85 10.83
CA TRP A 117 -2.00 -3.08 9.91
C TRP A 117 -2.71 -4.40 10.15
N LEU A 118 -3.94 -4.50 9.64
CA LEU A 118 -4.73 -5.72 9.68
C LEU A 118 -4.38 -6.68 8.53
N MET A 119 -4.52 -7.96 8.82
CA MET A 119 -4.56 -9.05 7.85
C MET A 119 -5.74 -9.97 8.15
N ASN A 120 -6.16 -10.78 7.18
CA ASN A 120 -7.09 -11.87 7.42
C ASN A 120 -6.57 -12.80 8.53
N ASP A 121 -7.47 -13.47 9.23
CA ASP A 121 -7.15 -14.43 10.30
C ASP A 121 -6.34 -15.62 9.79
N ASP A 122 -6.63 -16.11 8.57
CA ASP A 122 -5.75 -17.02 7.84
C ASP A 122 -4.74 -16.21 7.00
N PRO A 123 -3.43 -16.28 7.30
CA PRO A 123 -2.40 -15.58 6.53
C PRO A 123 -2.30 -16.01 5.05
N LYS A 124 -2.90 -17.15 4.69
CA LYS A 124 -2.98 -17.64 3.31
C LYS A 124 -4.17 -17.06 2.56
N ASN A 125 -5.20 -16.59 3.28
CA ASN A 125 -6.36 -15.95 2.70
C ASN A 125 -5.97 -14.57 2.14
N LYS A 126 -6.10 -14.40 0.83
CA LYS A 126 -5.79 -13.15 0.12
C LYS A 126 -7.06 -12.36 -0.26
N ALA A 127 -8.22 -12.75 0.24
CA ALA A 127 -9.44 -12.01 0.01
C ALA A 127 -9.30 -10.57 0.55
N ALA A 128 -9.90 -9.61 -0.15
CA ALA A 128 -9.93 -8.23 0.31
C ALA A 128 -10.68 -8.14 1.64
N LEU A 129 -10.16 -7.34 2.56
CA LEU A 129 -10.89 -7.01 3.78
C LEU A 129 -12.12 -6.15 3.45
N PRO A 130 -13.27 -6.38 4.10
CA PRO A 130 -14.42 -5.50 3.93
C PRO A 130 -14.04 -4.07 4.29
N ILE A 131 -14.52 -3.09 3.52
CA ILE A 131 -14.21 -1.68 3.76
C ILE A 131 -15.45 -0.99 4.31
N HIS A 132 -15.30 -0.37 5.48
CA HIS A 132 -16.35 0.43 6.11
C HIS A 132 -16.90 1.48 5.12
N PRO A 133 -18.23 1.67 4.99
CA PRO A 133 -18.83 2.60 4.03
C PRO A 133 -18.24 4.00 4.07
N LYS A 134 -17.97 4.55 5.27
CA LYS A 134 -17.33 5.88 5.46
C LYS A 134 -15.88 5.95 4.99
N LEU A 135 -15.23 4.81 4.76
CA LEU A 135 -13.82 4.69 4.33
C LEU A 135 -13.69 4.19 2.89
N LYS A 136 -14.81 3.91 2.19
CA LYS A 136 -14.77 3.50 0.77
C LYS A 136 -14.10 4.56 -0.09
N GLU A 137 -14.48 5.81 0.08
CA GLU A 137 -13.88 6.95 -0.61
C GLU A 137 -12.55 7.35 0.03
N ILE A 138 -11.55 7.60 -0.80
CA ILE A 138 -10.25 8.15 -0.38
C ILE A 138 -10.38 9.68 -0.33
N LYS A 139 -10.57 10.24 0.86
CA LYS A 139 -10.73 11.69 1.05
C LYS A 139 -9.43 12.46 0.83
N GLU A 140 -8.33 11.94 1.36
CA GLU A 140 -6.99 12.52 1.23
C GLU A 140 -6.23 11.78 0.14
N LEU A 141 -6.30 12.29 -1.09
CA LEU A 141 -5.68 11.62 -2.23
C LEU A 141 -4.14 11.64 -2.18
N LYS A 142 -3.54 12.64 -1.55
CA LYS A 142 -2.09 12.83 -1.53
C LYS A 142 -1.50 12.54 -0.15
N VAL A 143 -0.43 11.75 -0.12
CA VAL A 143 0.38 11.47 1.06
C VAL A 143 1.78 12.01 0.81
N TYR A 144 2.35 12.71 1.77
CA TYR A 144 3.60 13.46 1.59
C TYR A 144 4.75 12.85 2.36
N VAL A 145 5.92 12.82 1.71
CA VAL A 145 7.22 12.64 2.34
C VAL A 145 8.13 13.77 1.88
N ASP A 146 8.71 14.53 2.82
CA ASP A 146 9.60 15.65 2.52
C ASP A 146 11.06 15.30 2.83
N GLN A 147 11.99 16.07 2.31
CA GLN A 147 13.44 15.91 2.45
C GLN A 147 14.10 17.24 2.88
N PRO A 148 13.70 17.83 4.04
CA PRO A 148 14.07 19.21 4.39
C PRO A 148 15.52 19.37 4.82
N VAL A 149 16.13 18.38 5.45
CA VAL A 149 17.49 18.43 6.04
C VAL A 149 18.22 17.10 5.84
N CYS A 150 18.23 16.59 4.62
CA CYS A 150 18.87 15.33 4.26
C CYS A 150 18.37 14.13 5.10
N ALA A 151 17.08 14.12 5.37
CA ALA A 151 16.33 13.05 6.00
C ALA A 151 14.93 12.96 5.37
N PHE A 152 14.34 11.76 5.30
CA PHE A 152 12.93 11.62 4.93
C PHE A 152 12.03 11.93 6.12
N VAL A 153 11.10 12.85 5.95
CA VAL A 153 10.16 13.29 6.98
C VAL A 153 8.72 13.14 6.45
N PRO A 154 7.92 12.26 7.04
CA PRO A 154 8.24 11.34 8.13
C PRO A 154 9.17 10.19 7.68
N HIS A 155 9.90 9.58 8.63
CA HIS A 155 10.75 8.42 8.37
C HIS A 155 9.95 7.17 7.95
N ALA A 156 8.76 7.00 8.53
CA ALA A 156 7.81 5.97 8.11
C ALA A 156 6.43 6.55 7.87
N LEU A 157 5.77 6.10 6.82
CA LEU A 157 4.39 6.46 6.50
C LEU A 157 3.62 5.24 5.99
N ALA A 158 2.31 5.35 6.02
CA ALA A 158 1.42 4.34 5.48
C ALA A 158 0.35 5.00 4.61
N MET A 159 -0.02 4.34 3.51
CA MET A 159 -1.00 4.83 2.56
C MET A 159 -1.85 3.71 2.00
N ARG A 160 -2.99 4.08 1.45
CA ARG A 160 -3.86 3.15 0.74
C ARG A 160 -3.52 3.14 -0.75
N GLU A 161 -3.63 1.97 -1.37
CA GLU A 161 -3.62 1.84 -2.83
C GLU A 161 -4.66 2.81 -3.45
N GLY A 162 -4.26 3.51 -4.51
CA GLY A 162 -5.04 4.59 -5.13
C GLY A 162 -4.70 6.00 -4.64
N GLN A 163 -3.96 6.16 -3.54
CA GLN A 163 -3.38 7.44 -3.15
C GLN A 163 -2.10 7.73 -3.94
N ILE A 164 -1.74 9.00 -3.98
CA ILE A 164 -0.55 9.52 -4.65
C ILE A 164 0.51 9.82 -3.59
N LEU A 165 1.69 9.22 -3.71
CA LEU A 165 2.83 9.60 -2.89
C LEU A 165 3.51 10.83 -3.48
N VAL A 166 3.50 11.94 -2.76
CA VAL A 166 4.19 13.16 -3.14
C VAL A 166 5.55 13.19 -2.44
N ALA A 167 6.61 12.98 -3.20
CA ALA A 167 7.97 13.17 -2.72
C ALA A 167 8.36 14.64 -2.90
N LYS A 168 8.43 15.35 -1.80
CA LYS A 168 8.80 16.76 -1.73
C LYS A 168 10.27 16.91 -1.35
N ASN A 169 10.91 17.93 -1.86
CA ASN A 169 12.25 18.35 -1.46
C ASN A 169 12.22 19.84 -1.11
N SER A 170 11.99 20.16 0.15
CA SER A 170 12.00 21.55 0.62
C SER A 170 13.40 22.06 0.95
N SER A 171 14.46 21.27 0.70
CA SER A 171 15.84 21.66 0.90
C SER A 171 16.40 22.42 -0.31
N PRO A 172 17.50 23.20 -0.13
CA PRO A 172 18.21 23.86 -1.22
C PRO A 172 19.18 22.95 -1.98
N VAL A 173 19.29 21.66 -1.59
CA VAL A 173 20.14 20.69 -2.27
C VAL A 173 19.29 19.64 -2.96
N SER A 174 19.83 18.99 -4.00
CA SER A 174 19.11 17.95 -4.72
C SER A 174 19.07 16.66 -3.93
N HIS A 175 17.94 15.95 -4.02
CA HIS A 175 17.77 14.59 -3.51
C HIS A 175 17.23 13.67 -4.59
N ASN A 176 17.20 12.41 -4.33
CA ASN A 176 16.37 11.47 -5.07
C ASN A 176 15.53 10.63 -4.10
N ILE A 177 14.47 10.07 -4.62
CA ILE A 177 13.70 9.04 -3.94
C ILE A 177 13.77 7.76 -4.77
N LYS A 178 14.58 6.82 -4.32
CA LYS A 178 14.60 5.44 -4.79
C LYS A 178 13.70 4.64 -3.87
N TYR A 179 12.67 4.01 -4.43
CA TYR A 179 11.82 3.12 -3.65
C TYR A 179 11.92 1.69 -4.19
N THR A 180 11.89 0.74 -3.25
CA THR A 180 12.05 -0.69 -3.53
C THR A 180 11.07 -1.50 -2.68
N GLY A 181 10.11 -2.10 -3.33
CA GLY A 181 9.16 -3.07 -2.80
C GLY A 181 9.21 -4.36 -3.63
N ALA A 182 8.28 -5.26 -3.39
CA ALA A 182 8.14 -6.49 -4.18
C ALA A 182 7.44 -6.21 -5.53
N LYS A 183 6.57 -5.22 -5.60
CA LYS A 183 5.78 -4.86 -6.79
C LYS A 183 6.09 -3.45 -7.28
N ASN A 184 6.51 -2.56 -6.39
CA ASN A 184 6.77 -1.16 -6.69
C ASN A 184 8.26 -0.88 -6.60
N GLN A 185 8.86 -0.37 -7.69
CA GLN A 185 10.26 0.05 -7.69
C GLN A 185 10.50 1.15 -8.70
N ASN A 186 11.23 2.18 -8.32
CA ASN A 186 11.70 3.22 -9.23
C ASN A 186 12.75 4.10 -8.52
N ASN A 187 13.29 5.07 -9.26
CA ASN A 187 14.23 6.06 -8.73
C ASN A 187 14.04 7.38 -9.46
N PHE A 188 13.66 8.43 -8.72
CA PHE A 188 13.40 9.75 -9.27
C PHE A 188 14.27 10.79 -8.59
N THR A 189 14.88 11.68 -9.37
CA THR A 189 15.50 12.90 -8.85
C THR A 189 14.41 13.89 -8.43
N VAL A 190 14.54 14.45 -7.24
CA VAL A 190 13.69 15.52 -6.73
C VAL A 190 14.57 16.76 -6.58
N PRO A 191 14.49 17.73 -7.50
CA PRO A 191 15.35 18.91 -7.46
C PRO A 191 15.09 19.76 -6.21
N ALA A 192 16.06 20.59 -5.86
CA ALA A 192 15.95 21.53 -4.75
C ALA A 192 14.69 22.39 -4.86
N GLY A 193 13.91 22.48 -3.78
CA GLY A 193 12.63 23.20 -3.73
C GLY A 193 11.50 22.56 -4.53
N GLY A 194 11.73 21.39 -5.18
CA GLY A 194 10.76 20.71 -6.04
C GLY A 194 9.97 19.61 -5.36
N GLN A 195 9.08 19.01 -6.14
CA GLN A 195 8.35 17.80 -5.75
C GLN A 195 7.99 16.96 -6.97
N ILE A 196 7.73 15.69 -6.75
CA ILE A 196 7.20 14.76 -7.75
C ILE A 196 6.00 14.01 -7.19
N GLU A 197 5.08 13.65 -8.06
CA GLU A 197 3.95 12.78 -7.74
C GLU A 197 4.21 11.36 -8.25
N ILE A 198 4.18 10.40 -7.36
CA ILE A 198 4.31 8.97 -7.67
C ILE A 198 2.92 8.36 -7.57
N LYS A 199 2.39 7.97 -8.73
CA LYS A 199 1.05 7.43 -8.91
C LYS A 199 1.11 5.92 -9.15
N GLU A 200 -0.07 5.28 -9.13
CA GLU A 200 -0.24 3.87 -9.49
C GLU A 200 0.57 2.89 -8.63
N LEU A 201 0.88 3.31 -7.39
CA LEU A 201 1.48 2.43 -6.42
C LEU A 201 0.44 1.38 -5.97
N VAL A 202 0.82 0.11 -6.04
CA VAL A 202 -0.04 -1.03 -5.68
C VAL A 202 0.29 -1.54 -4.29
N ALA A 203 -0.69 -2.17 -3.64
CA ALA A 203 -0.53 -2.71 -2.30
C ALA A 203 0.61 -3.75 -2.21
N GLU A 204 1.42 -3.62 -1.16
CA GLU A 204 2.55 -4.48 -0.82
C GLU A 204 2.24 -5.35 0.39
N ARG A 205 2.86 -6.53 0.46
CA ARG A 205 2.75 -7.37 1.65
C ARG A 205 3.54 -6.82 2.84
N LEU A 206 4.67 -6.19 2.55
CA LEU A 206 5.54 -5.55 3.54
C LEU A 206 5.84 -4.12 3.08
N PRO A 207 6.07 -3.20 4.00
CA PRO A 207 6.47 -1.85 3.64
C PRO A 207 7.69 -1.82 2.72
N MET A 208 7.62 -1.03 1.66
CA MET A 208 8.76 -0.78 0.78
C MET A 208 9.77 0.15 1.45
N THR A 209 11.02 0.09 1.02
CA THR A 209 12.04 1.05 1.42
C THR A 209 11.99 2.27 0.54
N ILE A 210 12.32 3.43 1.11
CA ILE A 210 12.72 4.63 0.37
C ILE A 210 14.14 5.01 0.77
N GLU A 211 14.97 5.39 -0.20
CA GLU A 211 16.39 5.70 -0.02
C GLU A 211 16.78 6.89 -0.90
N CYS A 212 17.83 7.61 -0.50
CA CYS A 212 18.47 8.61 -1.33
C CYS A 212 19.89 8.15 -1.72
N GLY A 213 20.18 8.06 -3.03
CA GLY A 213 21.51 7.67 -3.50
C GLY A 213 22.55 8.78 -3.37
N ILE A 214 22.12 10.05 -3.27
CA ILE A 214 23.00 11.22 -3.07
C ILE A 214 23.45 11.29 -1.60
N HIS A 215 22.55 10.97 -0.69
CA HIS A 215 22.78 10.97 0.76
C HIS A 215 22.50 9.58 1.33
N PRO A 216 23.51 8.67 1.34
CA PRO A 216 23.30 7.23 1.58
C PRO A 216 22.74 6.87 2.97
N TRP A 217 22.76 7.80 3.91
CA TRP A 217 22.16 7.61 5.23
C TRP A 217 20.65 7.84 5.24
N MET A 218 20.10 8.55 4.22
CA MET A 218 18.68 8.80 4.14
C MET A 218 17.93 7.53 3.75
N ASN A 219 17.10 7.06 4.64
CA ASN A 219 16.21 5.94 4.39
C ASN A 219 14.87 6.14 5.11
N GLY A 220 13.87 5.38 4.71
CA GLY A 220 12.54 5.40 5.30
C GLY A 220 11.70 4.21 4.85
N ARG A 221 10.44 4.17 5.28
CA ARG A 221 9.51 3.09 5.01
C ARG A 221 8.17 3.60 4.56
N VAL A 222 7.59 2.95 3.55
CA VAL A 222 6.25 3.26 3.06
C VAL A 222 5.41 1.98 3.01
N GLY A 223 4.42 1.87 3.88
CA GLY A 223 3.41 0.83 3.80
C GLY A 223 2.33 1.20 2.79
N ILE A 224 1.99 0.29 1.86
CA ILE A 224 0.91 0.48 0.90
C ILE A 224 -0.07 -0.66 1.05
N PHE A 225 -1.33 -0.34 1.37
CA PHE A 225 -2.35 -1.32 1.71
C PHE A 225 -3.57 -1.20 0.81
N ALA A 226 -4.20 -2.33 0.46
CA ALA A 226 -5.46 -2.37 -0.29
C ALA A 226 -6.67 -1.90 0.53
N HIS A 227 -6.52 -1.66 1.82
CA HIS A 227 -7.56 -1.31 2.78
C HIS A 227 -7.09 -0.16 3.70
N PRO A 228 -8.00 0.54 4.40
CA PRO A 228 -7.67 1.70 5.25
C PRO A 228 -7.25 1.33 6.69
N TYR A 229 -7.12 0.05 7.03
CA TYR A 229 -6.91 -0.43 8.40
C TYR A 229 -5.43 -0.55 8.74
N PHE A 230 -4.78 0.58 8.86
CA PHE A 230 -3.37 0.70 9.24
C PHE A 230 -3.14 1.98 10.05
N ALA A 231 -2.03 2.03 10.74
CA ALA A 231 -1.56 3.21 11.47
C ALA A 231 -0.03 3.23 11.50
N VAL A 232 0.54 4.39 11.81
CA VAL A 232 1.97 4.54 12.15
C VAL A 232 2.02 5.07 13.58
N THR A 233 2.87 4.49 14.41
CA THR A 233 2.97 4.89 15.82
C THR A 233 3.57 6.29 16.00
N ASP A 234 3.04 7.02 16.96
CA ASP A 234 3.58 8.30 17.42
C ASP A 234 4.89 8.13 18.25
N GLU A 235 5.41 9.22 18.79
CA GLU A 235 6.62 9.25 19.64
C GLU A 235 6.50 8.42 20.92
N ASN A 236 5.28 8.17 21.39
CA ASN A 236 4.99 7.35 22.56
C ASN A 236 4.63 5.90 22.20
N GLY A 237 4.70 5.56 20.90
CA GLY A 237 4.34 4.24 20.39
C GLY A 237 2.85 4.00 20.23
N ASN A 238 1.98 5.01 20.45
CA ASN A 238 0.54 4.85 20.35
C ASN A 238 0.09 4.71 18.89
N PHE A 239 -0.96 3.91 18.70
CA PHE A 239 -1.67 3.80 17.42
C PHE A 239 -3.16 3.60 17.64
N GLU A 240 -3.96 3.97 16.64
CA GLU A 240 -5.40 3.73 16.57
C GLU A 240 -5.82 3.39 15.14
N ILE A 241 -6.64 2.35 14.98
CA ILE A 241 -7.29 1.96 13.73
C ILE A 241 -8.80 1.98 13.97
N LYS A 242 -9.50 2.85 13.24
CA LYS A 242 -10.95 3.06 13.40
C LYS A 242 -11.75 2.33 12.33
N ASN A 243 -13.00 2.00 12.68
CA ASN A 243 -13.96 1.41 11.77
C ASN A 243 -13.43 0.15 11.06
N ALA A 244 -12.65 -0.66 11.76
CA ALA A 244 -12.18 -1.95 11.29
C ALA A 244 -13.32 -2.99 11.34
N PRO A 245 -13.34 -3.99 10.45
CA PRO A 245 -14.37 -5.02 10.49
C PRO A 245 -14.28 -5.82 11.80
N ALA A 246 -15.45 -6.06 12.43
CA ALA A 246 -15.54 -6.85 13.64
C ALA A 246 -15.24 -8.33 13.36
N GLY A 247 -14.73 -9.04 14.35
CA GLY A 247 -14.41 -10.47 14.24
C GLY A 247 -12.93 -10.78 14.35
N LYS A 248 -12.55 -11.98 13.87
CA LYS A 248 -11.18 -12.51 13.98
C LYS A 248 -10.31 -12.00 12.83
N TYR A 249 -9.19 -11.42 13.17
CA TYR A 249 -8.17 -10.90 12.25
C TYR A 249 -6.79 -11.09 12.86
N ARG A 250 -5.78 -10.68 12.13
CA ARG A 250 -4.40 -10.62 12.59
C ARG A 250 -3.88 -9.19 12.50
N LEU A 251 -3.15 -8.76 13.52
CA LEU A 251 -2.49 -7.47 13.56
C LEU A 251 -0.99 -7.66 13.35
N VAL A 252 -0.46 -7.07 12.30
CA VAL A 252 0.98 -7.05 12.02
C VAL A 252 1.59 -5.79 12.60
N VAL A 253 2.74 -5.93 13.22
CA VAL A 253 3.55 -4.85 13.79
C VAL A 253 4.91 -4.90 13.11
N TYR A 254 5.29 -3.83 12.40
CA TYR A 254 6.50 -3.78 11.60
C TYR A 254 7.29 -2.50 11.86
N ASN A 255 8.54 -2.64 12.21
CA ASN A 255 9.45 -1.52 12.33
C ASN A 255 10.77 -1.88 11.65
N ASN A 256 11.25 -1.00 10.81
CA ASN A 256 12.59 -1.00 10.22
C ASN A 256 13.11 -2.37 9.72
N PHE A 257 12.37 -3.02 8.81
CA PHE A 257 12.63 -4.37 8.24
C PHE A 257 12.24 -5.55 9.14
N TYR A 258 11.78 -5.32 10.37
CA TYR A 258 11.47 -6.40 11.29
C TYR A 258 9.98 -6.43 11.63
N ASN A 259 9.40 -7.60 11.51
CA ASN A 259 8.11 -7.89 12.10
C ASN A 259 8.36 -8.21 13.58
N GLY A 260 7.75 -7.45 14.47
CA GLY A 260 7.97 -7.57 15.92
C GLY A 260 7.30 -8.79 16.54
N GLY A 261 7.91 -9.27 17.61
CA GLY A 261 7.37 -10.31 18.46
C GLY A 261 7.32 -11.71 17.83
N ALA A 262 6.78 -12.67 18.60
CA ALA A 262 6.63 -14.08 18.17
C ALA A 262 5.70 -14.26 16.96
N ALA A 263 4.81 -13.32 16.71
CA ALA A 263 3.86 -13.37 15.60
C ALA A 263 4.50 -13.10 14.22
N GLY A 264 5.62 -12.38 14.17
CA GLY A 264 6.38 -12.10 12.95
C GLY A 264 5.50 -11.60 11.80
N ARG A 265 5.78 -12.09 10.57
CA ARG A 265 5.09 -11.68 9.33
C ARG A 265 3.60 -12.03 9.29
N ASN A 266 3.17 -12.94 10.11
CA ASN A 266 1.79 -13.40 10.13
C ASN A 266 0.92 -12.58 11.10
N GLY A 267 1.53 -11.72 11.91
CA GLY A 267 0.83 -10.92 12.90
C GLY A 267 0.24 -11.74 14.05
N GLN A 268 -0.15 -11.08 15.12
CA GLN A 268 -0.85 -11.71 16.25
C GLN A 268 -2.36 -11.82 15.98
N GLU A 269 -2.98 -12.87 16.47
CA GLU A 269 -4.43 -13.02 16.41
C GLU A 269 -5.10 -12.01 17.32
N ILE A 270 -6.16 -11.39 16.82
CA ILE A 270 -7.01 -10.45 17.55
C ILE A 270 -8.47 -10.74 17.25
N ASN A 271 -9.35 -10.33 18.16
CA ASN A 271 -10.80 -10.38 17.94
C ASN A 271 -11.38 -8.98 18.20
N ILE A 272 -11.84 -8.34 17.14
CA ILE A 272 -12.35 -6.97 17.16
C ILE A 272 -13.80 -7.01 17.58
N PRO A 273 -14.21 -6.34 18.69
CA PRO A 273 -15.59 -6.33 19.13
C PRO A 273 -16.47 -5.48 18.21
N ALA A 274 -17.64 -5.98 17.90
CA ALA A 274 -18.67 -5.24 17.18
C ALA A 274 -19.14 -4.02 18.00
N GLY A 275 -19.15 -2.84 17.39
CA GLY A 275 -19.54 -1.57 18.02
C GLY A 275 -18.60 -1.07 19.13
N GLY A 276 -17.47 -1.77 19.38
CA GLY A 276 -16.59 -1.50 20.50
C GLY A 276 -15.15 -1.13 20.09
N THR A 277 -14.29 -1.05 21.10
CA THR A 277 -12.84 -0.80 20.93
C THR A 277 -12.05 -1.92 21.57
N LEU A 278 -11.22 -2.59 20.77
CA LEU A 278 -10.21 -3.50 21.25
C LEU A 278 -8.98 -2.68 21.72
N ASP A 279 -8.75 -2.68 23.02
CA ASP A 279 -7.59 -2.04 23.62
C ASP A 279 -6.50 -3.09 23.90
N LEU A 280 -5.48 -3.13 23.06
CA LEU A 280 -4.37 -4.09 23.12
C LEU A 280 -3.34 -3.73 24.20
N LYS A 281 -3.52 -2.60 24.89
CA LYS A 281 -2.56 -2.08 25.88
C LYS A 281 -1.18 -1.91 25.27
N GLU A 282 -0.22 -2.70 25.70
CA GLU A 282 1.16 -2.68 25.23
C GLU A 282 1.49 -3.93 24.41
N ILE A 283 2.09 -3.71 23.25
CA ILE A 283 2.63 -4.76 22.39
C ILE A 283 4.15 -4.63 22.46
N ALA A 284 4.80 -5.60 23.09
CA ALA A 284 6.26 -5.64 23.15
C ALA A 284 6.82 -5.95 21.74
N PHE A 285 7.73 -5.11 21.29
CA PHE A 285 8.48 -5.30 20.07
C PHE A 285 9.87 -5.83 20.39
N ASP A 286 10.14 -7.08 20.03
CA ASP A 286 11.43 -7.71 20.20
C ASP A 286 12.17 -7.71 18.86
N PRO A 287 13.23 -6.90 18.70
CA PRO A 287 14.05 -6.95 17.50
C PRO A 287 14.74 -8.32 17.39
N PRO A 288 15.13 -8.75 16.19
CA PRO A 288 15.92 -9.97 16.04
C PRO A 288 17.24 -9.82 16.82
N LYS A 289 17.71 -10.92 17.36
CA LYS A 289 19.04 -10.98 17.97
C LYS A 289 20.07 -10.79 16.85
N GLU A 290 20.97 -9.85 17.04
CA GLU A 290 22.12 -9.64 16.14
C GLU A 290 23.09 -10.83 16.20
#